data_eedac832d7c53364d0618ac8baa068e9
#
_entry.id   eedac832d7c53364d0618ac8baa068e9
#
_cell.length_a   1.000
_cell.length_b   1.000
_cell.length_c   1.000
_cell.angle_alpha   90.00
_cell.angle_beta   90.00
_cell.angle_gamma   90.00
#
_symmetry.space_group_name_H-M   'P 1'
#
loop_
_entity.id
_entity.type
_entity.pdbx_description
1 polymer ?
#
loop_
_entity_poly.entity_id
_entity_poly.type
_entity_poly.pdbx_seq_one_letter_code
_entity_poly.pdbx_strand_id
1 'polypeptide(L)'
;MDIITRGTKFYEGKNNTLYWTNNPYIIEMEAKNETSNLISTLLFKLLSNNGIPVHFICSGTNSISKRVRKANIINLNAIGRFVCDESFSKRYGIAPGIVFDDMVFELKYINKELKNPFISSS
;
A
#
# COMPACT_ATOMS: atom_id res chain seq x y z
N MET A 1 -26.16 -1.69 16.32
CA MET A 1 -24.98 -1.38 15.47
C MET A 1 -23.89 -0.83 16.37
N ASP A 2 -22.76 -1.51 16.44
CA ASP A 2 -21.66 -1.10 17.31
C ASP A 2 -20.90 0.07 16.69
N ILE A 3 -20.67 1.10 17.50
CA ILE A 3 -19.86 2.24 17.08
C ILE A 3 -18.39 1.85 17.11
N ILE A 4 -17.69 2.08 16.00
CA ILE A 4 -16.26 1.85 15.92
C ILE A 4 -15.53 3.03 16.56
N THR A 5 -14.66 2.74 17.52
CA THR A 5 -13.86 3.74 18.20
C THR A 5 -12.37 3.46 18.05
N ARG A 6 -11.59 4.54 17.97
CA ARG A 6 -10.12 4.43 17.91
C ARG A 6 -9.58 3.93 19.24
N GLY A 7 -8.67 2.98 19.18
CA GLY A 7 -7.93 2.48 20.33
C GLY A 7 -6.48 2.96 20.34
N THR A 8 -5.57 2.09 20.77
CA THR A 8 -4.15 2.41 20.91
C THR A 8 -3.40 2.33 19.59
N LYS A 9 -2.39 3.21 19.45
CA LYS A 9 -1.46 3.16 18.33
C LYS A 9 -0.57 1.93 18.46
N PHE A 10 -0.39 1.18 17.37
CA PHE A 10 0.48 0.01 17.34
C PHE A 10 1.56 0.06 16.26
N TYR A 11 1.51 1.04 15.37
CA TYR A 11 2.52 1.22 14.33
C TYR A 11 2.58 2.68 13.91
N GLU A 12 3.80 3.16 13.73
CA GLU A 12 4.04 4.51 13.20
C GLU A 12 5.09 4.41 12.11
N GLY A 13 4.64 4.58 10.87
CA GLY A 13 5.48 4.55 9.69
C GLY A 13 5.81 5.94 9.16
N LYS A 14 6.54 5.98 8.06
CA LYS A 14 6.90 7.23 7.38
C LYS A 14 5.66 7.96 6.85
N ASN A 15 4.70 7.23 6.32
CA ASN A 15 3.54 7.79 5.64
C ASN A 15 2.24 7.66 6.42
N ASN A 16 2.11 6.63 7.25
CA ASN A 16 0.89 6.33 7.97
C ASN A 16 1.16 5.91 9.41
N THR A 17 0.19 6.19 10.27
CA THR A 17 0.13 5.68 11.63
C THR A 17 -1.09 4.79 11.78
N LEU A 18 -0.94 3.63 12.41
CA LEU A 18 -2.01 2.64 12.54
C LEU A 18 -2.45 2.52 13.99
N TYR A 19 -3.77 2.47 14.16
CA TYR A 19 -4.41 2.33 15.47
C TYR A 19 -5.33 1.12 15.49
N TRP A 20 -5.33 0.38 16.60
CA TRP A 20 -6.38 -0.60 16.86
C TRP A 20 -7.72 0.10 17.00
N THR A 21 -8.80 -0.62 16.81
CA THR A 21 -10.16 -0.15 17.12
C THR A 21 -10.81 -1.14 18.06
N ASN A 22 -12.03 -0.83 18.51
CA ASN A 22 -12.83 -1.76 19.31
C ASN A 22 -13.32 -2.98 18.50
N ASN A 23 -13.10 -3.00 17.20
CA ASN A 23 -13.40 -4.15 16.35
C ASN A 23 -12.08 -4.80 15.89
N PRO A 24 -11.85 -6.11 16.18
CA PRO A 24 -10.58 -6.76 15.86
C PRO A 24 -10.31 -6.91 14.37
N TYR A 25 -11.31 -6.70 13.52
CA TYR A 25 -11.17 -6.81 12.06
C TYR A 25 -10.98 -5.46 11.37
N ILE A 26 -10.99 -4.36 12.13
CA ILE A 26 -10.91 -3.00 11.60
C ILE A 26 -9.73 -2.26 12.23
N ILE A 27 -8.96 -1.58 11.39
CA ILE A 27 -7.82 -0.74 11.79
C ILE A 27 -8.12 0.68 11.34
N GLU A 28 -7.72 1.67 12.14
CA GLU A 28 -7.77 3.06 11.72
C GLU A 28 -6.39 3.49 11.25
N MET A 29 -6.32 3.98 10.02
CA MET A 29 -5.09 4.43 9.37
C MET A 29 -5.10 5.94 9.26
N GLU A 30 -4.11 6.59 9.86
CA GLU A 30 -3.95 8.04 9.84
C GLU A 30 -2.84 8.44 8.88
N ALA A 31 -3.16 9.31 7.92
CA ALA A 31 -2.19 9.85 6.98
C ALA A 31 -1.46 11.05 7.61
N LYS A 32 -0.44 11.57 6.91
CA LYS A 32 0.33 12.74 7.38
C LYS A 32 -0.47 14.04 7.32
N ASN A 33 -1.40 14.17 6.36
CA ASN A 33 -2.19 15.38 6.17
C ASN A 33 -3.50 15.06 5.45
N GLU A 34 -4.38 16.06 5.37
CA GLU A 34 -5.69 15.91 4.74
C GLU A 34 -5.61 15.59 3.25
N THR A 35 -4.69 16.23 2.54
CA THR A 35 -4.53 16.03 1.08
C THR A 35 -4.15 14.57 0.78
N SER A 36 -3.18 14.02 1.49
CA SER A 36 -2.78 12.62 1.32
C SER A 36 -3.92 11.67 1.62
N ASN A 37 -4.68 11.94 2.68
CA ASN A 37 -5.83 11.13 3.03
C ASN A 37 -6.93 11.20 1.97
N LEU A 38 -7.22 12.39 1.46
CA LEU A 38 -8.23 12.59 0.42
C LEU A 38 -7.86 11.86 -0.87
N ILE A 39 -6.63 12.03 -1.35
CA ILE A 39 -6.16 11.38 -2.58
C ILE A 39 -6.25 9.85 -2.44
N SER A 40 -5.76 9.31 -1.34
CA SER A 40 -5.80 7.87 -1.06
C SER A 40 -7.24 7.36 -1.03
N THR A 41 -8.14 8.08 -0.37
CA THR A 41 -9.56 7.71 -0.28
C THR A 41 -10.23 7.71 -1.66
N LEU A 42 -9.97 8.71 -2.48
CA LEU A 42 -10.51 8.80 -3.83
C LEU A 42 -10.01 7.64 -4.70
N LEU A 43 -8.74 7.28 -4.60
CA LEU A 43 -8.18 6.15 -5.34
C LEU A 43 -8.79 4.82 -4.89
N PHE A 44 -9.00 4.60 -3.60
CA PHE A 44 -9.67 3.40 -3.10
C PHE A 44 -11.11 3.31 -3.62
N LYS A 45 -11.83 4.42 -3.63
CA LYS A 45 -13.20 4.46 -4.16
C LYS A 45 -13.22 4.16 -5.66
N LEU A 46 -12.27 4.71 -6.42
CA LEU A 46 -12.14 4.46 -7.86
C LEU A 46 -11.90 2.97 -8.11
N LEU A 47 -10.96 2.36 -7.40
CA LEU A 47 -10.68 0.93 -7.54
C LEU A 47 -11.90 0.08 -7.19
N SER A 48 -12.55 0.37 -6.08
CA SER A 48 -13.74 -0.36 -5.62
C SER A 48 -14.88 -0.24 -6.63
N ASN A 49 -15.10 0.94 -7.18
CA ASN A 49 -16.16 1.17 -8.17
C ASN A 49 -15.91 0.43 -9.50
N ASN A 50 -14.66 0.03 -9.74
CA ASN A 50 -14.28 -0.75 -10.93
C ASN A 50 -14.10 -2.23 -10.61
N GLY A 51 -14.64 -2.71 -9.49
CA GLY A 51 -14.66 -4.11 -9.13
C GLY A 51 -13.34 -4.65 -8.57
N ILE A 52 -12.40 -3.77 -8.22
CA ILE A 52 -11.11 -4.18 -7.63
C ILE A 52 -11.26 -4.21 -6.11
N PRO A 53 -11.03 -5.35 -5.45
CA PRO A 53 -11.13 -5.44 -4.00
C PRO A 53 -10.09 -4.55 -3.32
N VAL A 54 -10.54 -3.77 -2.34
CA VAL A 54 -9.67 -2.91 -1.52
C VAL A 54 -10.04 -3.08 -0.06
N HIS A 55 -9.13 -2.70 0.83
CA HIS A 55 -9.35 -2.82 2.27
C HIS A 55 -10.07 -1.60 2.88
N PHE A 56 -10.28 -0.54 2.13
CA PHE A 56 -10.96 0.68 2.57
C PHE A 56 -12.42 0.40 2.94
N ILE A 57 -12.86 0.93 4.08
CA ILE A 57 -14.25 0.82 4.55
C ILE A 57 -14.93 2.19 4.53
N CYS A 58 -14.41 3.15 5.29
CA CYS A 58 -15.01 4.47 5.47
C CYS A 58 -14.03 5.46 6.07
N SER A 59 -14.46 6.71 6.24
CA SER A 59 -13.70 7.73 6.93
C SER A 59 -13.48 7.36 8.40
N GLY A 60 -12.37 7.83 8.96
CA GLY A 60 -12.00 7.57 10.35
C GLY A 60 -12.48 8.65 11.32
N THR A 61 -11.78 8.75 12.45
CA THR A 61 -12.14 9.66 13.54
C THR A 61 -12.02 11.13 13.17
N ASN A 62 -11.06 11.46 12.29
CA ASN A 62 -10.77 12.84 11.89
C ASN A 62 -10.49 12.94 10.38
N SER A 63 -10.18 14.17 9.90
CA SER A 63 -10.00 14.45 8.48
C SER A 63 -8.76 13.82 7.85
N ILE A 64 -7.84 13.29 8.65
CA ILE A 64 -6.61 12.65 8.14
C ILE A 64 -6.64 11.13 8.29
N SER A 65 -7.73 10.57 8.74
CA SER A 65 -7.83 9.14 9.00
C SER A 65 -8.93 8.45 8.21
N LYS A 66 -8.77 7.15 8.02
CA LYS A 66 -9.74 6.27 7.40
C LYS A 66 -9.76 4.93 8.13
N ARG A 67 -10.84 4.20 7.99
CA ARG A 67 -10.95 2.86 8.54
C ARG A 67 -10.81 1.84 7.43
N VAL A 68 -9.99 0.83 7.70
CA VAL A 68 -9.65 -0.22 6.75
C VAL A 68 -9.80 -1.58 7.41
N ARG A 69 -10.05 -2.61 6.60
CA ARG A 69 -10.07 -3.98 7.10
C ARG A 69 -8.66 -4.41 7.47
N LYS A 70 -8.54 -5.10 8.60
CA LYS A 70 -7.29 -5.74 8.97
C LYS A 70 -7.01 -6.86 7.97
N ALA A 71 -5.87 -6.79 7.29
CA ALA A 71 -5.46 -7.77 6.31
C ALA A 71 -4.25 -8.56 6.81
N ASN A 72 -4.15 -9.81 6.38
CA ASN A 72 -2.94 -10.60 6.53
C ASN A 72 -2.03 -10.25 5.37
N ILE A 73 -0.90 -9.60 5.67
CA ILE A 73 0.01 -9.13 4.63
C ILE A 73 0.89 -10.29 4.14
N ILE A 74 0.94 -10.45 2.83
CA ILE A 74 1.92 -11.31 2.19
C ILE A 74 3.19 -10.49 2.04
N ASN A 75 4.33 -11.01 2.48
CA ASN A 75 5.61 -10.28 2.46
C ASN A 75 6.23 -10.24 1.06
N LEU A 76 5.43 -9.79 0.09
CA LEU A 76 5.85 -9.64 -1.30
C LEU A 76 5.44 -8.27 -1.82
N ASN A 77 6.34 -7.60 -2.52
CA ASN A 77 6.00 -6.43 -3.33
C ASN A 77 5.86 -6.87 -4.78
N ALA A 78 4.71 -6.59 -5.37
CA ALA A 78 4.47 -6.75 -6.79
C ALA A 78 4.75 -5.40 -7.47
N ILE A 79 5.67 -5.40 -8.43
CA ILE A 79 6.13 -4.18 -9.11
C ILE A 79 5.84 -4.31 -10.59
N GLY A 80 5.02 -3.40 -11.12
CA GLY A 80 4.80 -3.27 -12.56
C GLY A 80 5.56 -2.06 -13.10
N ARG A 81 6.34 -2.25 -14.17
CA ARG A 81 7.13 -1.19 -14.78
C ARG A 81 6.77 -1.03 -16.24
N PHE A 82 6.46 0.20 -16.62
CA PHE A 82 6.23 0.57 -18.01
C PHE A 82 7.45 1.28 -18.61
N VAL A 83 8.32 1.81 -17.75
CA VAL A 83 9.51 2.55 -18.12
C VAL A 83 10.71 2.02 -17.33
N CYS A 84 11.87 1.93 -17.96
CA CYS A 84 13.11 1.53 -17.29
C CYS A 84 13.57 2.65 -16.36
N ASP A 85 13.55 2.40 -15.04
CA ASP A 85 14.11 3.31 -14.05
C ASP A 85 15.58 2.99 -13.77
N GLU A 86 16.21 3.79 -12.89
CA GLU A 86 17.62 3.59 -12.55
C GLU A 86 17.90 2.22 -11.91
N SER A 87 17.04 1.76 -11.06
CA SER A 87 17.17 0.47 -10.38
C SER A 87 17.18 -0.68 -11.37
N PHE A 88 16.24 -0.67 -12.31
CA PHE A 88 16.15 -1.69 -13.37
C PHE A 88 17.33 -1.61 -14.32
N SER A 89 17.72 -0.39 -14.69
CA SER A 89 18.88 -0.13 -15.54
C SER A 89 20.16 -0.74 -14.96
N LYS A 90 20.41 -0.54 -13.68
CA LYS A 90 21.58 -1.08 -12.98
C LYS A 90 21.61 -2.60 -12.97
N ARG A 91 20.44 -3.25 -12.81
CA ARG A 91 20.37 -4.70 -12.74
C ARG A 91 20.49 -5.40 -14.09
N TYR A 92 19.97 -4.79 -15.15
CA TYR A 92 19.87 -5.45 -16.46
C TYR A 92 20.65 -4.77 -17.57
N GLY A 93 21.31 -3.65 -17.32
CA GLY A 93 22.12 -2.95 -18.30
C GLY A 93 21.34 -2.29 -19.44
N ILE A 94 20.05 -2.01 -19.21
CA ILE A 94 19.18 -1.33 -20.17
C ILE A 94 19.22 0.17 -19.86
N ALA A 95 19.27 1.02 -20.87
CA ALA A 95 19.34 2.48 -20.69
C ALA A 95 18.10 2.99 -19.93
N PRO A 96 18.28 3.92 -18.95
CA PRO A 96 17.13 4.52 -18.25
C PRO A 96 16.24 5.29 -19.22
N GLY A 97 14.94 5.32 -18.94
CA GLY A 97 13.96 6.06 -19.72
C GLY A 97 13.38 5.29 -20.92
N ILE A 98 13.88 4.09 -21.20
CA ILE A 98 13.28 3.25 -22.26
C ILE A 98 11.88 2.82 -21.81
N VAL A 99 10.90 3.03 -22.71
CA VAL A 99 9.52 2.56 -22.50
C VAL A 99 9.43 1.11 -22.97
N PHE A 100 8.89 0.25 -22.09
CA PHE A 100 8.69 -1.16 -22.44
C PHE A 100 7.43 -1.33 -23.30
N ASP A 101 7.46 -2.26 -24.26
CA ASP A 101 6.30 -2.58 -25.09
C ASP A 101 5.15 -3.15 -24.23
N ASP A 102 5.51 -4.05 -23.32
CA ASP A 102 4.59 -4.62 -22.34
C ASP A 102 5.10 -4.33 -20.93
N MET A 103 4.17 -4.29 -19.95
CA MET A 103 4.55 -4.09 -18.56
C MET A 103 5.49 -5.20 -18.09
N VAL A 104 6.63 -4.79 -17.53
CA VAL A 104 7.54 -5.73 -16.87
C VAL A 104 7.07 -5.91 -15.42
N PHE A 105 6.77 -7.14 -15.03
CA PHE A 105 6.30 -7.48 -13.71
C PHE A 105 7.40 -8.15 -12.91
N GLU A 106 7.60 -7.64 -11.68
CA GLU A 106 8.60 -8.20 -10.77
C GLU A 106 8.00 -8.43 -9.39
N LEU A 107 8.49 -9.46 -8.70
CA LEU A 107 8.17 -9.72 -7.29
C LEU A 107 9.42 -9.52 -6.45
N LYS A 108 9.24 -8.87 -5.31
CA LYS A 108 10.31 -8.61 -4.36
C LYS A 108 9.89 -9.14 -2.99
N TYR A 109 10.72 -10.00 -2.40
CA TYR A 109 10.47 -10.55 -1.08
C TYR A 109 10.85 -9.49 -0.02
N ILE A 110 9.92 -9.18 0.88
CA ILE A 110 10.15 -8.20 1.94
C ILE A 110 10.75 -8.89 3.15
N ASN A 111 12.08 -8.82 3.26
CA ASN A 111 12.84 -9.39 4.36
C ASN A 111 14.09 -8.55 4.55
N LYS A 112 14.18 -7.83 5.68
CA LYS A 112 15.29 -6.92 5.96
C LYS A 112 16.63 -7.62 6.04
N GLU A 113 16.68 -8.83 6.60
CA GLU A 113 17.92 -9.62 6.72
C GLU A 113 18.47 -10.01 5.37
N LEU A 114 17.59 -10.31 4.41
CA LEU A 114 17.95 -10.67 3.04
C LEU A 114 18.00 -9.45 2.11
N LYS A 115 17.85 -8.22 2.62
CA LYS A 115 17.85 -6.97 1.85
C LYS A 115 16.79 -6.94 0.75
N ASN A 116 15.61 -7.49 1.02
CA ASN A 116 14.46 -7.48 0.11
C ASN A 116 14.80 -7.96 -1.32
N PRO A 117 15.23 -9.22 -1.49
CA PRO A 117 15.65 -9.71 -2.80
C PRO A 117 14.49 -9.86 -3.78
N PHE A 118 14.80 -9.71 -5.07
CA PHE A 118 13.84 -10.04 -6.14
C PHE A 118 13.69 -11.56 -6.26
N ILE A 119 12.45 -11.99 -6.53
CA ILE A 119 12.14 -13.41 -6.74
C ILE A 119 12.11 -13.67 -8.23
N SER A 120 12.89 -14.65 -8.68
CA SER A 120 12.91 -15.07 -10.07
C SER A 120 11.64 -15.86 -10.40
N SER A 121 11.04 -15.55 -11.54
CA SER A 121 9.92 -16.29 -12.11
C SER A 121 10.45 -17.38 -13.06
N SER A 122 11.24 -18.27 -12.53
CA SER A 122 11.76 -19.37 -13.35
C SER A 122 10.73 -20.45 -13.58
#